data_07d5ad1b35b8d2d9f196aeb63e495736
#
_entry.id   07d5ad1b35b8d2d9f196aeb63e495736
#
_cell.length_a   1.000
_cell.length_b   1.000
_cell.length_c   1.000
_cell.angle_alpha   90.00
_cell.angle_beta   90.00
_cell.angle_gamma   90.00
#
_symmetry.space_group_name_H-M   'P 1'
#
loop_
_entity.id
_entity.type
_entity.pdbx_description
1 polymer ?
#
loop_
_entity_poly.entity_id
_entity_poly.type
_entity_poly.pdbx_seq_one_letter_code
_entity_poly.pdbx_strand_id
1 'polypeptide(L)'
;MVSGFVSDKNKTKAVQYKLSGHNSSALSSETVPAGQTECRENYGQMPHAMLKNTAQAEKYRAKPLTSQQTQTTMNTEANRKTEWVVGIGEALWDILPEGRKIGGAPANFAYHMSQFGLRSCAVSAVGDDEAGRELRNQLREKGVGHMLETVPFPTGTVEVTLDGAGIPSYEIRQGVAWDNIPFTPQIEELARHTRAACFGSLAQRSPVSHRTIGRFLETMPDGEGQYKVFDINLRQHFYTQQVVEESLRKCNILKINDEELAVVGSMFGLEGMQPGEQCRTLLDRYGLRIVILTCGAAGSSVFAPDTRSYIPTPRVEVADTVGAGDSFTASFLAALLSGLGIGEAHRLAVDVAAHVCSQHGAMPRLPERFTARLRNDGPAIR
;
A
#
# COMPACT_ATOMS: atom_id res chain seq x y z
N MET A 1 44.48 -21.63 30.62
CA MET A 1 44.80 -22.48 29.45
C MET A 1 43.79 -22.16 28.33
N VAL A 2 44.32 -21.76 27.23
CA VAL A 2 43.67 -21.23 26.06
C VAL A 2 43.09 -22.39 25.22
N SER A 3 41.89 -22.22 24.69
CA SER A 3 41.44 -22.76 23.40
C SER A 3 39.96 -22.41 23.27
N GLY A 4 39.41 -21.88 22.26
CA GLY A 4 39.71 -21.78 20.84
C GLY A 4 38.35 -21.56 20.22
N PHE A 5 38.08 -20.32 19.77
CA PHE A 5 36.87 -19.99 19.04
C PHE A 5 36.96 -20.58 17.63
N VAL A 6 35.99 -21.42 17.25
CA VAL A 6 35.73 -21.73 15.84
C VAL A 6 34.44 -21.02 15.44
N SER A 7 34.62 -20.09 14.53
CA SER A 7 33.58 -19.35 13.84
C SER A 7 32.90 -20.28 12.81
N ASP A 8 31.60 -20.52 12.94
CA ASP A 8 30.80 -21.10 11.90
C ASP A 8 29.86 -20.03 11.29
N LYS A 9 30.33 -19.45 10.18
CA LYS A 9 29.54 -18.61 9.30
C LYS A 9 28.80 -19.55 8.34
N ASN A 10 27.48 -19.64 8.46
CA ASN A 10 26.50 -19.88 7.41
C ASN A 10 25.26 -20.54 7.96
N LYS A 11 24.27 -19.73 8.34
CA LYS A 11 22.85 -20.11 8.33
C LYS A 11 21.99 -18.86 8.30
N THR A 12 21.86 -18.27 7.12
CA THR A 12 20.76 -17.32 6.82
C THR A 12 19.49 -18.14 6.65
N LYS A 13 18.65 -18.23 7.69
CA LYS A 13 17.31 -18.79 7.59
C LYS A 13 16.34 -17.71 7.14
N ALA A 14 15.70 -17.96 6.02
CA ALA A 14 14.51 -17.24 5.60
C ALA A 14 13.42 -17.41 6.67
N VAL A 15 12.95 -16.30 7.24
CA VAL A 15 11.84 -16.28 8.19
C VAL A 15 10.55 -16.32 7.37
N GLN A 16 9.94 -17.51 7.27
CA GLN A 16 8.59 -17.69 6.76
C GLN A 16 7.61 -17.44 7.91
N TYR A 17 6.76 -16.43 7.77
CA TYR A 17 5.64 -16.20 8.69
C TYR A 17 4.57 -17.25 8.46
N LYS A 18 4.44 -18.19 9.39
CA LYS A 18 3.37 -19.19 9.41
C LYS A 18 2.37 -18.83 10.50
N LEU A 19 1.19 -18.38 10.11
CA LEU A 19 0.05 -18.29 11.00
C LEU A 19 -0.46 -19.68 11.31
N SER A 20 -0.46 -20.05 12.59
CA SER A 20 -0.90 -21.35 13.09
C SER A 20 -2.41 -21.43 13.16
N GLY A 21 -2.98 -22.47 12.57
CA GLY A 21 -4.38 -22.84 12.73
C GLY A 21 -4.65 -24.28 12.27
N HIS A 22 -4.47 -25.22 13.18
CA HIS A 22 -5.09 -26.54 13.38
C HIS A 22 -5.23 -27.61 12.29
N ASN A 23 -4.58 -28.75 12.65
CA ASN A 23 -4.91 -30.17 12.50
C ASN A 23 -4.92 -30.86 11.14
N SER A 24 -3.84 -31.61 11.01
CA SER A 24 -3.68 -33.08 10.76
C SER A 24 -4.77 -33.85 10.00
N SER A 25 -4.38 -34.44 8.88
CA SER A 25 -4.36 -35.89 8.70
C SER A 25 -3.60 -36.26 7.42
N ALA A 26 -2.85 -37.35 7.53
CA ALA A 26 -2.00 -37.92 6.51
C ALA A 26 -2.78 -38.44 5.30
N LEU A 27 -2.17 -38.38 4.11
CA LEU A 27 -2.26 -39.46 3.11
C LEU A 27 -1.16 -39.31 2.03
N SER A 28 -0.38 -40.38 2.00
CA SER A 28 0.31 -41.05 0.88
C SER A 28 0.81 -40.30 -0.35
N SER A 29 2.10 -40.55 -0.59
CA SER A 29 2.89 -40.36 -1.80
C SER A 29 2.32 -41.05 -3.04
N GLU A 30 2.12 -40.31 -4.12
CA GLU A 30 2.20 -40.85 -5.48
C GLU A 30 3.00 -39.95 -6.39
N THR A 31 4.00 -40.53 -6.99
CA THR A 31 4.90 -39.98 -8.01
C THR A 31 4.21 -39.98 -9.37
N VAL A 32 4.23 -38.89 -10.10
CA VAL A 32 3.87 -38.80 -11.53
C VAL A 32 4.99 -38.14 -12.32
N PRO A 33 5.37 -38.67 -13.51
CA PRO A 33 6.59 -38.34 -14.20
C PRO A 33 6.51 -37.08 -15.07
N ALA A 34 7.71 -36.55 -15.35
CA ALA A 34 7.96 -35.41 -16.24
C ALA A 34 7.51 -35.71 -17.68
N GLY A 35 6.68 -34.79 -18.23
CA GLY A 35 6.38 -34.71 -19.64
C GLY A 35 6.74 -33.32 -20.17
N GLN A 36 7.80 -33.26 -20.95
CA GLN A 36 8.19 -32.09 -21.75
C GLN A 36 7.17 -31.91 -22.89
N THR A 37 6.64 -30.71 -23.04
CA THR A 37 5.98 -30.30 -24.30
C THR A 37 6.48 -28.90 -24.66
N GLU A 38 7.34 -28.89 -25.67
CA GLU A 38 7.77 -27.67 -26.37
C GLU A 38 6.58 -27.10 -27.15
N CYS A 39 6.24 -25.84 -26.93
CA CYS A 39 5.48 -25.03 -27.90
C CYS A 39 6.45 -23.98 -28.49
N ARG A 40 6.92 -24.28 -29.67
CA ARG A 40 7.53 -23.30 -30.59
C ARG A 40 6.38 -22.54 -31.26
N GLU A 41 6.28 -21.26 -31.06
CA GLU A 41 5.45 -20.37 -31.90
C GLU A 41 6.36 -19.56 -32.83
N ASN A 42 6.00 -19.65 -34.12
CA ASN A 42 6.62 -19.02 -35.28
C ASN A 42 6.45 -17.49 -35.23
N TYR A 43 7.55 -16.77 -35.23
CA TYR A 43 7.57 -15.38 -35.64
C TYR A 43 7.84 -15.29 -37.15
N GLY A 44 6.75 -14.98 -37.89
CA GLY A 44 6.85 -14.64 -39.30
C GLY A 44 7.52 -13.29 -39.50
N GLN A 45 8.55 -13.28 -40.33
CA GLN A 45 9.25 -12.08 -40.82
C GLN A 45 8.30 -11.21 -41.64
N MET A 46 8.18 -9.93 -41.29
CA MET A 46 7.58 -8.92 -42.20
C MET A 46 8.66 -8.26 -43.05
N PRO A 47 8.36 -8.01 -44.34
CA PRO A 47 9.37 -7.49 -45.30
C PRO A 47 9.55 -5.98 -45.15
N HIS A 48 10.80 -5.55 -45.28
CA HIS A 48 11.16 -4.15 -45.50
C HIS A 48 10.70 -3.70 -46.90
N ALA A 49 9.70 -2.82 -46.92
CA ALA A 49 9.48 -1.98 -48.12
C ALA A 49 8.70 -0.70 -47.78
N MET A 50 9.26 0.41 -48.23
CA MET A 50 8.64 1.71 -48.54
C MET A 50 8.39 2.72 -47.41
N LEU A 51 9.47 3.39 -47.05
CA LEU A 51 9.46 4.81 -46.76
C LEU A 51 9.28 5.62 -48.06
N LYS A 52 8.12 6.21 -48.28
CA LYS A 52 7.86 7.43 -49.11
C LYS A 52 6.40 7.82 -49.00
N ASN A 53 6.05 8.67 -48.06
CA ASN A 53 4.94 9.59 -48.20
C ASN A 53 5.01 10.68 -47.11
N THR A 54 5.62 11.80 -47.46
CA THR A 54 5.77 13.00 -46.61
C THR A 54 4.43 13.74 -46.37
N ALA A 55 3.33 13.31 -47.01
CA ALA A 55 2.03 13.94 -46.87
C ALA A 55 1.18 13.40 -45.71
N GLN A 56 1.58 12.28 -45.08
CA GLN A 56 0.86 11.71 -43.92
C GLN A 56 1.38 12.17 -42.56
N ALA A 57 2.57 12.76 -42.50
CA ALA A 57 3.17 13.25 -41.26
C ALA A 57 2.52 14.56 -40.74
N GLU A 58 1.84 15.31 -41.59
CA GLU A 58 1.16 16.55 -41.15
C GLU A 58 -0.18 16.30 -40.43
N LYS A 59 -0.75 15.11 -40.54
CA LYS A 59 -2.04 14.76 -39.91
C LYS A 59 -1.94 14.46 -38.40
N TYR A 60 -0.70 14.29 -37.89
CA TYR A 60 -0.42 13.99 -36.46
C TYR A 60 0.33 15.12 -35.75
N ARG A 61 0.44 16.30 -36.35
CA ARG A 61 0.90 17.48 -35.61
C ARG A 61 -0.19 17.87 -34.61
N ALA A 62 0.06 17.64 -33.32
CA ALA A 62 -0.80 18.12 -32.25
C ALA A 62 -1.04 19.63 -32.44
N LYS A 63 -2.30 20.03 -32.55
CA LYS A 63 -2.67 21.45 -32.62
C LYS A 63 -2.15 22.12 -31.36
N PRO A 64 -1.52 23.30 -31.44
CA PRO A 64 -1.14 24.05 -30.25
C PRO A 64 -2.39 24.31 -29.40
N LEU A 65 -2.27 24.04 -28.10
CA LEU A 65 -3.35 24.27 -27.12
C LEU A 65 -3.74 25.75 -27.19
N THR A 66 -5.04 26.03 -27.18
CA THR A 66 -5.55 27.40 -27.09
C THR A 66 -5.17 28.01 -25.74
N SER A 67 -5.08 29.34 -25.66
CA SER A 67 -4.74 30.04 -24.39
C SER A 67 -5.68 29.65 -23.23
N GLN A 68 -6.95 29.35 -23.52
CA GLN A 68 -7.89 28.83 -22.51
C GLN A 68 -7.56 27.40 -22.08
N GLN A 69 -7.13 26.51 -22.98
CA GLN A 69 -6.70 25.15 -22.64
C GLN A 69 -5.41 25.16 -21.83
N THR A 70 -4.47 26.04 -22.16
CA THR A 70 -3.22 26.22 -21.39
C THR A 70 -3.51 26.77 -19.99
N GLN A 71 -4.43 27.72 -19.86
CA GLN A 71 -4.82 28.30 -18.57
C GLN A 71 -5.61 27.30 -17.70
N THR A 72 -6.46 26.48 -18.32
CA THR A 72 -7.17 25.38 -17.62
C THR A 72 -6.18 24.32 -17.14
N THR A 73 -5.20 23.95 -17.95
CA THR A 73 -4.15 22.98 -17.58
C THR A 73 -3.27 23.52 -16.45
N MET A 74 -2.84 24.77 -16.52
CA MET A 74 -2.05 25.41 -15.45
C MET A 74 -2.83 25.56 -14.14
N ASN A 75 -4.11 25.90 -14.17
CA ASN A 75 -4.95 25.95 -12.98
C ASN A 75 -5.19 24.55 -12.39
N THR A 76 -5.31 23.52 -13.23
CA THR A 76 -5.45 22.14 -12.77
C THR A 76 -4.17 21.63 -12.12
N GLU A 77 -3.00 21.97 -12.65
CA GLU A 77 -1.71 21.61 -12.06
C GLU A 77 -1.40 22.37 -10.76
N ALA A 78 -1.74 23.65 -10.70
CA ALA A 78 -1.60 24.45 -9.47
C ALA A 78 -2.51 23.93 -8.35
N ASN A 79 -3.76 23.55 -8.66
CA ASN A 79 -4.68 22.92 -7.71
C ASN A 79 -4.18 21.54 -7.24
N ARG A 80 -3.59 20.72 -8.13
CA ARG A 80 -3.03 19.41 -7.77
C ARG A 80 -1.93 19.48 -6.70
N LYS A 81 -1.14 20.55 -6.67
CA LYS A 81 -0.07 20.78 -5.66
C LYS A 81 -0.60 21.22 -4.28
N THR A 82 -1.86 21.61 -4.20
CA THR A 82 -2.48 22.08 -2.94
C THR A 82 -3.32 21.01 -2.24
N GLU A 83 -3.65 19.93 -2.93
CA GLU A 83 -4.49 18.86 -2.40
C GLU A 83 -3.68 17.88 -1.53
N TRP A 84 -4.30 17.38 -0.48
CA TRP A 84 -3.68 16.46 0.45
C TRP A 84 -3.82 14.99 0.03
N VAL A 85 -2.84 14.20 0.43
CA VAL A 85 -2.94 12.73 0.47
C VAL A 85 -2.83 12.29 1.91
N VAL A 86 -3.81 11.55 2.39
CA VAL A 86 -3.96 11.26 3.82
C VAL A 86 -3.89 9.77 4.10
N GLY A 87 -3.07 9.37 5.07
CA GLY A 87 -3.18 8.09 5.75
C GLY A 87 -3.95 8.29 7.05
N ILE A 88 -5.11 7.64 7.22
CA ILE A 88 -5.92 7.78 8.44
C ILE A 88 -6.10 6.45 9.14
N GLY A 89 -5.77 6.40 10.43
CA GLY A 89 -5.88 5.21 11.26
C GLY A 89 -4.84 5.14 12.37
N GLU A 90 -4.27 3.96 12.60
CA GLU A 90 -3.30 3.73 13.66
C GLU A 90 -1.95 4.42 13.40
N ALA A 91 -1.41 5.04 14.45
CA ALA A 91 -0.02 5.42 14.58
C ALA A 91 0.47 4.93 15.96
N LEU A 92 1.56 4.20 15.99
CA LEU A 92 1.95 3.43 17.15
C LEU A 92 3.47 3.20 17.21
N TRP A 93 3.92 2.59 18.30
CA TRP A 93 5.26 2.06 18.46
C TRP A 93 5.27 0.55 18.37
N ASP A 94 6.06 0.00 17.48
CA ASP A 94 6.46 -1.40 17.50
C ASP A 94 7.60 -1.53 18.52
N ILE A 95 7.34 -2.26 19.61
CA ILE A 95 8.28 -2.52 20.68
C ILE A 95 9.01 -3.83 20.38
N LEU A 96 10.25 -3.71 19.96
CA LEU A 96 11.12 -4.80 19.55
C LEU A 96 12.20 -5.03 20.61
N PRO A 97 12.85 -6.19 20.69
CA PRO A 97 13.95 -6.44 21.63
C PRO A 97 15.11 -5.43 21.50
N GLU A 98 15.37 -4.94 20.30
CA GLU A 98 16.42 -3.96 19.99
C GLU A 98 15.99 -2.50 20.19
N GLY A 99 14.75 -2.25 20.57
CA GLY A 99 14.19 -0.91 20.78
C GLY A 99 12.86 -0.69 20.08
N ARG A 100 12.35 0.55 20.12
CA ARG A 100 11.08 0.91 19.52
C ARG A 100 11.23 1.52 18.14
N LYS A 101 10.32 1.18 17.22
CA LYS A 101 10.23 1.76 15.87
C LYS A 101 8.83 2.32 15.63
N ILE A 102 8.74 3.38 14.83
CA ILE A 102 7.43 3.89 14.39
C ILE A 102 6.77 2.82 13.55
N GLY A 103 5.50 2.53 13.87
CA GLY A 103 4.61 1.65 13.16
C GLY A 103 3.26 2.32 12.86
N GLY A 104 2.40 1.56 12.18
CA GLY A 104 1.10 2.00 11.72
C GLY A 104 1.06 2.18 10.20
N ALA A 105 0.26 1.34 9.54
CA ALA A 105 0.17 1.35 8.07
C ALA A 105 -0.20 2.72 7.49
N PRO A 106 -1.15 3.50 8.06
CA PRO A 106 -1.46 4.84 7.58
C PRO A 106 -0.29 5.83 7.69
N ALA A 107 0.51 5.74 8.75
CA ALA A 107 1.70 6.58 8.92
C ALA A 107 2.82 6.21 7.92
N ASN A 108 3.04 4.90 7.69
CA ASN A 108 3.98 4.41 6.69
C ASN A 108 3.57 4.86 5.27
N PHE A 109 2.28 4.74 4.94
CA PHE A 109 1.73 5.23 3.69
C PHE A 109 2.00 6.73 3.50
N ALA A 110 1.67 7.57 4.49
CA ALA A 110 1.89 9.02 4.41
C ALA A 110 3.37 9.37 4.24
N TYR A 111 4.27 8.65 4.92
CA TYR A 111 5.71 8.79 4.74
C TYR A 111 6.14 8.51 3.29
N HIS A 112 5.74 7.38 2.72
CA HIS A 112 6.12 7.05 1.35
C HIS A 112 5.54 8.04 0.33
N MET A 113 4.31 8.54 0.53
CA MET A 113 3.72 9.60 -0.30
C MET A 113 4.54 10.88 -0.28
N SER A 114 5.06 11.30 0.89
CA SER A 114 5.89 12.50 1.02
C SER A 114 7.18 12.42 0.20
N GLN A 115 7.76 11.22 0.06
CA GLN A 115 8.98 11.02 -0.71
C GLN A 115 8.79 11.23 -2.22
N PHE A 116 7.56 11.07 -2.73
CA PHE A 116 7.20 11.40 -4.11
C PHE A 116 6.89 12.88 -4.32
N GLY A 117 7.10 13.71 -3.28
CA GLY A 117 6.87 15.16 -3.35
C GLY A 117 5.40 15.55 -3.23
N LEU A 118 4.54 14.62 -2.83
CA LEU A 118 3.12 14.88 -2.58
C LEU A 118 2.90 15.43 -1.18
N ARG A 119 1.92 16.31 -1.04
CA ARG A 119 1.53 16.87 0.25
C ARG A 119 0.78 15.82 1.04
N SER A 120 1.47 15.11 1.93
CA SER A 120 0.90 13.99 2.68
C SER A 120 0.72 14.30 4.15
N CYS A 121 -0.27 13.63 4.78
CA CYS A 121 -0.57 13.79 6.20
C CYS A 121 -0.99 12.43 6.81
N ALA A 122 -0.42 12.10 7.96
CA ALA A 122 -0.91 11.01 8.80
C ALA A 122 -1.93 11.55 9.82
N VAL A 123 -3.15 11.03 9.80
CA VAL A 123 -4.21 11.39 10.75
C VAL A 123 -4.42 10.24 11.73
N SER A 124 -4.23 10.53 13.03
CA SER A 124 -4.35 9.56 14.12
C SER A 124 -4.58 10.25 15.45
N ALA A 125 -4.42 9.53 16.56
CA ALA A 125 -4.37 10.08 17.90
C ALA A 125 -3.23 9.48 18.71
N VAL A 126 -2.72 10.24 19.68
CA VAL A 126 -1.70 9.84 20.65
C VAL A 126 -2.09 10.28 22.06
N GLY A 127 -1.50 9.68 23.05
CA GLY A 127 -1.65 10.08 24.45
C GLY A 127 -0.94 11.38 24.78
N ASP A 128 -1.30 11.99 25.90
CA ASP A 128 -0.49 13.04 26.54
C ASP A 128 0.63 12.39 27.36
N ASP A 129 1.46 11.63 26.67
CA ASP A 129 2.59 10.88 27.23
C ASP A 129 3.88 11.13 26.44
N GLU A 130 5.00 10.64 26.96
CA GLU A 130 6.30 10.78 26.31
C GLU A 130 6.34 10.07 24.95
N ALA A 131 5.72 8.88 24.85
CA ALA A 131 5.66 8.11 23.60
C ALA A 131 4.92 8.87 22.50
N GLY A 132 3.84 9.58 22.84
CA GLY A 132 3.08 10.42 21.88
C GLY A 132 3.87 11.65 21.44
N ARG A 133 4.58 12.32 22.36
CA ARG A 133 5.45 13.45 22.03
C ARG A 133 6.59 13.04 21.11
N GLU A 134 7.22 11.91 21.40
CA GLU A 134 8.32 11.38 20.59
C GLU A 134 7.82 10.92 19.20
N LEU A 135 6.67 10.26 19.11
CA LEU A 135 6.10 9.84 17.82
C LEU A 135 5.86 11.04 16.90
N ARG A 136 5.31 12.14 17.42
CA ARG A 136 5.17 13.40 16.65
C ARG A 136 6.53 13.95 16.20
N ASN A 137 7.52 13.94 17.08
CA ASN A 137 8.85 14.45 16.75
C ASN A 137 9.50 13.62 15.65
N GLN A 138 9.46 12.31 15.74
CA GLN A 138 10.05 11.43 14.72
C GLN A 138 9.33 11.54 13.36
N LEU A 139 8.00 11.68 13.32
CA LEU A 139 7.29 11.95 12.07
C LEU A 139 7.72 13.29 11.47
N ARG A 140 7.90 14.32 12.29
CA ARG A 140 8.39 15.64 11.84
C ARG A 140 9.82 15.55 11.29
N GLU A 141 10.71 14.84 11.97
CA GLU A 141 12.09 14.60 11.52
C GLU A 141 12.16 13.86 10.19
N LYS A 142 11.22 12.93 9.96
CA LYS A 142 11.05 12.22 8.69
C LYS A 142 10.36 13.07 7.60
N GLY A 143 9.95 14.31 7.93
CA GLY A 143 9.28 15.20 6.97
C GLY A 143 7.83 14.80 6.66
N VAL A 144 7.18 14.02 7.52
CA VAL A 144 5.78 13.61 7.35
C VAL A 144 4.84 14.63 7.99
N GLY A 145 3.94 15.20 7.20
CA GLY A 145 2.81 15.97 7.72
C GLY A 145 1.93 15.07 8.62
N HIS A 146 1.49 15.60 9.76
CA HIS A 146 0.67 14.81 10.66
C HIS A 146 -0.34 15.66 11.43
N MET A 147 -1.53 15.11 11.65
CA MET A 147 -2.57 15.54 12.60
C MET A 147 -2.78 14.40 13.59
N LEU A 148 -1.97 14.40 14.65
CA LEU A 148 -2.11 13.44 15.75
C LEU A 148 -2.81 14.14 16.90
N GLU A 149 -4.09 13.88 17.06
CA GLU A 149 -4.88 14.46 18.17
C GLU A 149 -4.40 13.93 19.51
N THR A 150 -4.40 14.78 20.56
CA THR A 150 -4.10 14.33 21.91
C THR A 150 -5.39 13.89 22.59
N VAL A 151 -5.43 12.66 23.09
CA VAL A 151 -6.59 12.09 23.77
C VAL A 151 -6.21 11.48 25.12
N PRO A 152 -7.15 11.33 26.07
CA PRO A 152 -6.88 10.81 27.42
C PRO A 152 -6.74 9.26 27.42
N PHE A 153 -5.99 8.74 26.47
CA PHE A 153 -5.65 7.32 26.33
C PHE A 153 -4.18 7.19 26.05
N PRO A 154 -3.52 6.09 26.47
CA PRO A 154 -2.09 5.91 26.23
C PRO A 154 -1.79 5.83 24.73
N THR A 155 -0.62 6.29 24.33
CA THR A 155 -0.12 6.10 22.96
C THR A 155 -0.06 4.61 22.62
N GLY A 156 -0.48 4.23 21.41
CA GLY A 156 -0.56 2.85 20.99
C GLY A 156 0.79 2.16 20.87
N THR A 157 0.84 0.89 21.29
CA THR A 157 2.01 0.03 21.16
C THR A 157 1.61 -1.32 20.60
N VAL A 158 2.54 -1.95 19.88
CA VAL A 158 2.52 -3.37 19.52
C VAL A 158 3.78 -4.00 20.13
N GLU A 159 3.59 -4.93 21.03
CA GLU A 159 4.71 -5.66 21.62
C GLU A 159 5.04 -6.86 20.74
N VAL A 160 6.32 -6.99 20.38
CA VAL A 160 6.83 -8.09 19.57
C VAL A 160 7.69 -8.95 20.47
N THR A 161 7.24 -10.14 20.79
CA THR A 161 8.00 -11.14 21.56
C THR A 161 8.42 -12.29 20.65
N LEU A 162 9.62 -12.80 20.87
CA LEU A 162 10.10 -13.98 20.14
C LEU A 162 9.97 -15.20 21.06
N ASP A 163 9.43 -16.29 20.56
CA ASP A 163 9.43 -17.56 21.26
C ASP A 163 10.82 -18.21 21.26
N GLY A 164 10.97 -19.35 21.95
CA GLY A 164 12.23 -20.08 22.01
C GLY A 164 12.76 -20.59 20.67
N ALA A 165 11.94 -20.57 19.61
CA ALA A 165 12.31 -20.90 18.23
C ALA A 165 12.55 -19.65 17.38
N GLY A 166 12.43 -18.44 17.96
CA GLY A 166 12.60 -17.15 17.27
C GLY A 166 11.37 -16.76 16.45
N ILE A 167 10.20 -17.36 16.70
CA ILE A 167 8.95 -17.02 16.01
C ILE A 167 8.33 -15.80 16.70
N PRO A 168 8.05 -14.71 15.97
CA PRO A 168 7.46 -13.51 16.55
C PRO A 168 5.98 -13.73 16.92
N SER A 169 5.60 -13.25 18.10
CA SER A 169 4.24 -13.07 18.55
C SER A 169 3.98 -11.57 18.74
N TYR A 170 2.83 -11.10 18.29
CA TYR A 170 2.45 -9.70 18.31
C TYR A 170 1.30 -9.50 19.31
N GLU A 171 1.47 -8.59 20.25
CA GLU A 171 0.38 -8.16 21.13
C GLU A 171 0.01 -6.71 20.78
N ILE A 172 -1.15 -6.53 20.14
CA ILE A 172 -1.68 -5.22 19.77
C ILE A 172 -2.53 -4.72 20.93
N ARG A 173 -2.01 -3.74 21.67
CA ARG A 173 -2.68 -3.18 22.85
C ARG A 173 -4.02 -2.55 22.47
N GLN A 174 -5.05 -2.80 23.29
CA GLN A 174 -6.38 -2.20 23.15
C GLN A 174 -6.57 -1.03 24.11
N GLY A 175 -7.59 -0.20 23.83
CA GLY A 175 -7.90 0.96 24.67
C GLY A 175 -6.83 2.05 24.61
N VAL A 176 -6.22 2.21 23.45
CA VAL A 176 -5.15 3.17 23.19
C VAL A 176 -5.65 4.39 22.42
N ALA A 177 -4.80 5.38 22.25
CA ALA A 177 -5.15 6.67 21.67
C ALA A 177 -5.75 6.55 20.27
N TRP A 178 -5.16 5.77 19.36
CA TRP A 178 -5.68 5.60 18.00
C TRP A 178 -7.00 4.81 17.90
N ASP A 179 -7.46 4.18 18.98
CA ASP A 179 -8.84 3.68 19.10
C ASP A 179 -9.85 4.83 19.25
N ASN A 180 -9.39 6.04 19.55
CA ASN A 180 -10.18 7.20 19.93
C ASN A 180 -9.86 8.45 19.12
N ILE A 181 -9.63 8.31 17.81
CA ILE A 181 -9.40 9.44 16.90
C ILE A 181 -10.65 10.32 16.84
N PRO A 182 -10.61 11.58 17.32
CA PRO A 182 -11.77 12.46 17.26
C PRO A 182 -11.94 13.04 15.85
N PHE A 183 -13.17 13.36 15.45
CA PHE A 183 -13.42 14.10 14.21
C PHE A 183 -13.50 15.60 14.55
N THR A 184 -12.34 16.26 14.51
CA THR A 184 -12.22 17.70 14.82
C THR A 184 -12.51 18.56 13.59
N PRO A 185 -12.83 19.87 13.77
CA PRO A 185 -12.99 20.79 12.64
C PRO A 185 -11.77 20.85 11.72
N GLN A 186 -10.55 20.67 12.27
CA GLN A 186 -9.30 20.64 11.51
C GLN A 186 -9.20 19.39 10.62
N ILE A 187 -9.60 18.23 11.16
CA ILE A 187 -9.67 16.98 10.40
C ILE A 187 -10.76 17.06 9.32
N GLU A 188 -11.90 17.68 9.62
CA GLU A 188 -12.96 17.91 8.64
C GLU A 188 -12.49 18.81 7.50
N GLU A 189 -11.79 19.90 7.81
CA GLU A 189 -11.23 20.79 6.79
C GLU A 189 -10.15 20.10 5.93
N LEU A 190 -9.29 19.28 6.57
CA LEU A 190 -8.35 18.45 5.83
C LEU A 190 -9.07 17.51 4.87
N ALA A 191 -10.16 16.86 5.32
CA ALA A 191 -10.94 15.94 4.49
C ALA A 191 -11.50 16.61 3.24
N ARG A 192 -12.03 17.83 3.35
CA ARG A 192 -12.53 18.62 2.20
C ARG A 192 -11.47 18.92 1.14
N HIS A 193 -10.21 18.96 1.54
CA HIS A 193 -9.06 19.21 0.66
C HIS A 193 -8.23 17.96 0.36
N THR A 194 -8.75 16.78 0.69
CA THR A 194 -8.07 15.50 0.47
C THR A 194 -8.45 14.91 -0.88
N ARG A 195 -7.45 14.70 -1.72
CA ARG A 195 -7.59 14.07 -3.04
C ARG A 195 -7.50 12.55 -2.96
N ALA A 196 -6.72 12.05 -2.02
CA ALA A 196 -6.59 10.61 -1.84
C ALA A 196 -6.42 10.27 -0.36
N ALA A 197 -7.09 9.21 0.10
CA ALA A 197 -6.94 8.69 1.45
C ALA A 197 -6.68 7.18 1.43
N CYS A 198 -5.81 6.73 2.34
CA CYS A 198 -5.59 5.31 2.64
C CYS A 198 -5.98 5.02 4.08
N PHE A 199 -6.75 3.96 4.29
CA PHE A 199 -7.22 3.51 5.59
C PHE A 199 -7.28 1.97 5.64
N GLY A 200 -7.21 1.41 6.85
CA GLY A 200 -7.26 -0.03 7.08
C GLY A 200 -8.42 -0.46 7.97
N SER A 201 -8.47 -1.76 8.28
CA SER A 201 -9.49 -2.33 9.20
C SER A 201 -9.12 -2.13 10.68
N LEU A 202 -7.82 -2.12 11.02
CA LEU A 202 -7.36 -2.21 12.41
C LEU A 202 -7.87 -1.06 13.29
N ALA A 203 -7.71 0.19 12.83
CA ALA A 203 -8.19 1.36 13.60
C ALA A 203 -9.72 1.43 13.70
N GLN A 204 -10.44 0.69 12.86
CA GLN A 204 -11.89 0.60 12.87
C GLN A 204 -12.44 -0.41 13.90
N ARG A 205 -11.56 -1.11 14.63
CA ARG A 205 -11.98 -2.00 15.73
C ARG A 205 -12.70 -1.26 16.86
N SER A 206 -12.46 0.04 17.01
CA SER A 206 -13.13 0.91 17.98
C SER A 206 -14.20 1.76 17.31
N PRO A 207 -15.40 1.87 17.93
CA PRO A 207 -16.50 2.65 17.36
C PRO A 207 -16.18 4.13 17.19
N VAL A 208 -15.27 4.72 17.98
CA VAL A 208 -14.90 6.13 17.86
C VAL A 208 -14.12 6.37 16.58
N SER A 209 -13.02 5.66 16.39
CA SER A 209 -12.18 5.78 15.19
C SER A 209 -12.89 5.30 13.93
N HIS A 210 -13.71 4.25 14.04
CA HIS A 210 -14.55 3.79 12.91
C HIS A 210 -15.47 4.91 12.40
N ARG A 211 -16.18 5.62 13.30
CA ARG A 211 -17.03 6.76 12.91
C ARG A 211 -16.22 7.92 12.32
N THR A 212 -15.05 8.22 12.90
CA THR A 212 -14.18 9.28 12.40
C THR A 212 -13.66 8.98 11.00
N ILE A 213 -13.17 7.76 10.75
CA ILE A 213 -12.72 7.32 9.42
C ILE A 213 -13.89 7.39 8.43
N GLY A 214 -15.07 6.88 8.81
CA GLY A 214 -16.27 6.93 7.97
C GLY A 214 -16.64 8.36 7.58
N ARG A 215 -16.71 9.28 8.55
CA ARG A 215 -17.00 10.71 8.31
C ARG A 215 -15.94 11.39 7.46
N PHE A 216 -14.65 11.07 7.67
CA PHE A 216 -13.56 11.59 6.86
C PHE A 216 -13.76 11.23 5.38
N LEU A 217 -14.01 9.95 5.10
CA LEU A 217 -14.22 9.46 3.73
C LEU A 217 -15.48 10.05 3.08
N GLU A 218 -16.54 10.27 3.85
CA GLU A 218 -17.78 10.90 3.39
C GLU A 218 -17.61 12.41 3.13
N THR A 219 -16.71 13.07 3.86
CA THR A 219 -16.42 14.51 3.69
C THR A 219 -15.47 14.78 2.52
N MET A 220 -14.67 13.78 2.13
CA MET A 220 -13.79 13.91 0.96
C MET A 220 -14.60 14.17 -0.32
N PRO A 221 -14.07 14.98 -1.24
CA PRO A 221 -14.65 15.12 -2.57
C PRO A 221 -14.75 13.76 -3.28
N ASP A 222 -15.81 13.60 -4.08
CA ASP A 222 -15.98 12.48 -4.98
C ASP A 222 -15.72 12.91 -6.44
N GLY A 223 -15.33 11.97 -7.29
CA GLY A 223 -15.16 12.23 -8.70
C GLY A 223 -13.93 11.57 -9.32
N GLU A 224 -13.66 11.92 -10.56
CA GLU A 224 -12.48 11.44 -11.28
C GLU A 224 -11.21 12.01 -10.63
N GLY A 225 -10.19 11.15 -10.47
CA GLY A 225 -8.93 11.52 -9.82
C GLY A 225 -8.99 11.61 -8.30
N GLN A 226 -10.13 11.28 -7.68
CA GLN A 226 -10.28 11.11 -6.23
C GLN A 226 -10.14 9.63 -5.87
N TYR A 227 -9.35 9.31 -4.86
CA TYR A 227 -9.04 7.93 -4.48
C TYR A 227 -9.27 7.69 -2.99
N LYS A 228 -10.10 6.70 -2.68
CA LYS A 228 -10.33 6.17 -1.33
C LYS A 228 -9.81 4.73 -1.31
N VAL A 229 -8.61 4.52 -0.76
CA VAL A 229 -7.91 3.24 -0.77
C VAL A 229 -8.17 2.51 0.53
N PHE A 230 -8.84 1.37 0.46
CA PHE A 230 -8.94 0.43 1.56
C PHE A 230 -7.80 -0.59 1.45
N ASP A 231 -6.71 -0.36 2.17
CA ASP A 231 -5.67 -1.36 2.42
C ASP A 231 -6.14 -2.20 3.60
N ILE A 232 -6.73 -3.37 3.33
CA ILE A 232 -7.59 -4.06 4.29
C ILE A 232 -6.87 -4.40 5.60
N ASN A 233 -5.66 -4.90 5.52
CA ASN A 233 -4.71 -5.04 6.61
C ASN A 233 -5.32 -5.72 7.84
N LEU A 234 -5.87 -6.95 7.65
CA LEU A 234 -6.48 -7.73 8.72
C LEU A 234 -5.45 -8.10 9.78
N ARG A 235 -5.78 -7.86 11.06
CA ARG A 235 -4.90 -8.17 12.18
C ARG A 235 -5.65 -8.97 13.24
N GLN A 236 -5.16 -10.17 13.54
CA GLN A 236 -5.72 -11.06 14.57
C GLN A 236 -7.24 -11.22 14.40
N HIS A 237 -8.02 -10.79 15.41
CA HIS A 237 -9.48 -10.80 15.43
C HIS A 237 -10.09 -9.38 15.45
N PHE A 238 -9.29 -8.35 15.16
CA PHE A 238 -9.70 -6.93 15.23
C PHE A 238 -10.43 -6.45 13.97
N TYR A 239 -11.24 -7.30 13.38
CA TYR A 239 -12.08 -6.98 12.24
C TYR A 239 -13.41 -7.74 12.32
N THR A 240 -14.42 -7.23 11.66
CA THR A 240 -15.71 -7.89 11.51
C THR A 240 -16.14 -7.83 10.05
N GLN A 241 -17.01 -8.74 9.63
CA GLN A 241 -17.60 -8.71 8.30
C GLN A 241 -18.28 -7.36 8.03
N GLN A 242 -18.97 -6.79 9.02
CA GLN A 242 -19.62 -5.48 8.90
C GLN A 242 -18.61 -4.37 8.60
N VAL A 243 -17.52 -4.26 9.35
CA VAL A 243 -16.46 -3.25 9.13
C VAL A 243 -15.84 -3.38 7.74
N VAL A 244 -15.57 -4.63 7.32
CA VAL A 244 -15.01 -4.89 5.97
C VAL A 244 -16.01 -4.47 4.89
N GLU A 245 -17.29 -4.84 5.02
CA GLU A 245 -18.31 -4.50 4.04
C GLU A 245 -18.56 -2.98 3.95
N GLU A 246 -18.66 -2.29 5.08
CA GLU A 246 -18.83 -0.83 5.12
C GLU A 246 -17.62 -0.12 4.50
N SER A 247 -16.42 -0.63 4.73
CA SER A 247 -15.18 -0.10 4.13
C SER A 247 -15.14 -0.31 2.61
N LEU A 248 -15.55 -1.50 2.13
CA LEU A 248 -15.65 -1.81 0.70
C LEU A 248 -16.67 -0.90 -0.03
N ARG A 249 -17.76 -0.52 0.65
CA ARG A 249 -18.77 0.40 0.10
C ARG A 249 -18.28 1.86 0.07
N LYS A 250 -17.28 2.23 0.88
CA LYS A 250 -16.75 3.59 0.98
C LYS A 250 -15.46 3.80 0.16
N CYS A 251 -14.78 2.74 -0.24
CA CYS A 251 -13.57 2.84 -1.05
C CYS A 251 -13.86 2.73 -2.55
N ASN A 252 -12.88 3.13 -3.36
CA ASN A 252 -12.87 2.86 -4.80
C ASN A 252 -11.61 2.11 -5.26
N ILE A 253 -10.66 1.89 -4.34
CA ILE A 253 -9.53 0.99 -4.52
C ILE A 253 -9.46 0.06 -3.31
N LEU A 254 -9.45 -1.25 -3.56
CA LEU A 254 -9.15 -2.28 -2.57
C LEU A 254 -7.72 -2.78 -2.79
N LYS A 255 -6.91 -2.82 -1.72
CA LYS A 255 -5.66 -3.59 -1.71
C LYS A 255 -5.80 -4.69 -0.67
N ILE A 256 -5.45 -5.89 -1.07
CA ILE A 256 -5.61 -7.12 -0.30
C ILE A 256 -4.48 -8.08 -0.63
N ASN A 257 -4.02 -8.87 0.33
CA ASN A 257 -3.10 -9.97 0.06
C ASN A 257 -3.86 -11.31 -0.11
N ASP A 258 -3.15 -12.36 -0.48
CA ASP A 258 -3.73 -13.68 -0.75
C ASP A 258 -4.32 -14.35 0.50
N GLU A 259 -3.70 -14.20 1.67
CA GLU A 259 -4.22 -14.71 2.94
C GLU A 259 -5.50 -13.95 3.35
N GLU A 260 -5.49 -12.64 3.25
CA GLU A 260 -6.65 -11.78 3.53
C GLU A 260 -7.80 -12.05 2.54
N LEU A 261 -7.48 -12.30 1.26
CA LEU A 261 -8.47 -12.64 0.25
C LEU A 261 -9.20 -13.95 0.58
N ALA A 262 -8.49 -14.94 1.12
CA ALA A 262 -9.12 -16.18 1.57
C ALA A 262 -10.11 -15.91 2.71
N VAL A 263 -9.77 -15.06 3.68
CA VAL A 263 -10.66 -14.66 4.79
C VAL A 263 -11.87 -13.89 4.27
N VAL A 264 -11.66 -12.90 3.39
CA VAL A 264 -12.75 -12.12 2.78
C VAL A 264 -13.62 -13.00 1.89
N GLY A 265 -13.02 -13.92 1.16
CA GLY A 265 -13.73 -14.91 0.36
C GLY A 265 -14.71 -15.72 1.19
N SER A 266 -14.29 -16.18 2.37
CA SER A 266 -15.17 -16.89 3.31
C SER A 266 -16.28 -15.98 3.87
N MET A 267 -15.96 -14.74 4.22
CA MET A 267 -16.97 -13.79 4.72
C MET A 267 -18.10 -13.51 3.73
N PHE A 268 -17.79 -13.50 2.43
CA PHE A 268 -18.72 -13.06 1.39
C PHE A 268 -19.19 -14.18 0.44
N GLY A 269 -18.95 -15.43 0.80
CA GLY A 269 -19.42 -16.61 0.05
C GLY A 269 -18.73 -16.76 -1.31
N LEU A 270 -17.42 -16.48 -1.37
CA LEU A 270 -16.59 -16.61 -2.58
C LEU A 270 -15.65 -17.82 -2.51
N GLU A 271 -15.84 -18.72 -1.53
CA GLU A 271 -15.04 -19.94 -1.42
C GLU A 271 -15.17 -20.80 -2.69
N GLY A 272 -14.07 -21.43 -3.08
CA GLY A 272 -14.01 -22.26 -4.28
C GLY A 272 -13.75 -21.51 -5.58
N MET A 273 -13.86 -20.17 -5.60
CA MET A 273 -13.46 -19.37 -6.73
C MET A 273 -11.94 -19.20 -6.77
N GLN A 274 -11.37 -19.11 -7.98
CA GLN A 274 -9.95 -18.73 -8.12
C GLN A 274 -9.70 -17.31 -7.60
N PRO A 275 -8.49 -16.98 -7.07
CA PRO A 275 -8.21 -15.67 -6.52
C PRO A 275 -8.52 -14.50 -7.46
N GLY A 276 -8.25 -14.66 -8.76
CA GLY A 276 -8.57 -13.65 -9.76
C GLY A 276 -10.08 -13.45 -9.97
N GLU A 277 -10.87 -14.49 -9.85
CA GLU A 277 -12.34 -14.44 -9.93
C GLU A 277 -12.93 -13.77 -8.67
N GLN A 278 -12.39 -14.08 -7.49
CA GLN A 278 -12.77 -13.40 -6.24
C GLN A 278 -12.52 -11.90 -6.34
N CYS A 279 -11.34 -11.49 -6.84
CA CYS A 279 -11.01 -10.06 -7.05
C CYS A 279 -11.97 -9.39 -8.03
N ARG A 280 -12.32 -10.04 -9.14
CA ARG A 280 -13.30 -9.53 -10.10
C ARG A 280 -14.69 -9.40 -9.46
N THR A 281 -15.13 -10.41 -8.72
CA THR A 281 -16.42 -10.39 -8.02
C THR A 281 -16.49 -9.23 -7.01
N LEU A 282 -15.41 -8.98 -6.24
CA LEU A 282 -15.36 -7.85 -5.32
C LEU A 282 -15.39 -6.52 -6.07
N LEU A 283 -14.62 -6.40 -7.18
CA LEU A 283 -14.60 -5.21 -8.02
C LEU A 283 -16.01 -4.88 -8.52
N ASP A 284 -16.72 -5.84 -9.08
CA ASP A 284 -18.05 -5.66 -9.67
C ASP A 284 -19.11 -5.43 -8.58
N ARG A 285 -19.10 -6.23 -7.50
CA ARG A 285 -20.07 -6.17 -6.39
C ARG A 285 -20.09 -4.82 -5.69
N TYR A 286 -18.93 -4.21 -5.51
CA TYR A 286 -18.78 -2.94 -4.78
C TYR A 286 -18.54 -1.74 -5.69
N GLY A 287 -18.53 -1.92 -7.01
CA GLY A 287 -18.28 -0.85 -7.99
C GLY A 287 -16.89 -0.23 -7.84
N LEU A 288 -15.90 -1.04 -7.49
CA LEU A 288 -14.53 -0.56 -7.31
C LEU A 288 -13.89 -0.20 -8.65
N ARG A 289 -13.01 0.78 -8.64
CA ARG A 289 -12.19 1.13 -9.81
C ARG A 289 -11.00 0.19 -9.97
N ILE A 290 -10.42 -0.23 -8.84
CA ILE A 290 -9.20 -1.06 -8.84
C ILE A 290 -9.26 -2.02 -7.64
N VAL A 291 -8.85 -3.27 -7.89
CA VAL A 291 -8.50 -4.25 -6.85
C VAL A 291 -7.04 -4.65 -7.05
N ILE A 292 -6.25 -4.53 -6.02
CA ILE A 292 -4.83 -4.91 -5.98
C ILE A 292 -4.71 -6.17 -5.11
N LEU A 293 -4.24 -7.26 -5.70
CA LEU A 293 -3.92 -8.50 -5.01
C LEU A 293 -2.41 -8.67 -4.95
N THR A 294 -1.84 -8.75 -3.75
CA THR A 294 -0.43 -9.06 -3.52
C THR A 294 -0.28 -10.48 -3.01
N CYS A 295 0.68 -11.25 -3.55
CA CYS A 295 0.92 -12.66 -3.22
C CYS A 295 2.40 -12.88 -2.82
N GLY A 296 2.96 -12.00 -2.01
CA GLY A 296 4.32 -12.09 -1.50
C GLY A 296 5.35 -12.35 -2.59
N ALA A 297 6.10 -13.45 -2.48
CA ALA A 297 7.14 -13.82 -3.44
C ALA A 297 6.60 -14.24 -4.83
N ALA A 298 5.33 -14.59 -4.94
CA ALA A 298 4.74 -15.02 -6.21
C ALA A 298 4.47 -13.84 -7.15
N GLY A 299 4.25 -12.63 -6.62
CA GLY A 299 3.95 -11.46 -7.44
C GLY A 299 2.73 -10.68 -6.98
N SER A 300 2.19 -9.86 -7.87
CA SER A 300 0.97 -9.10 -7.61
C SER A 300 0.13 -8.97 -8.88
N SER A 301 -1.18 -8.80 -8.70
CA SER A 301 -2.15 -8.56 -9.77
C SER A 301 -2.94 -7.31 -9.49
N VAL A 302 -3.19 -6.51 -10.51
CA VAL A 302 -4.08 -5.34 -10.45
C VAL A 302 -5.23 -5.58 -11.42
N PHE A 303 -6.45 -5.47 -10.91
CA PHE A 303 -7.69 -5.62 -11.68
C PHE A 303 -8.40 -4.28 -11.75
N ALA A 304 -8.83 -3.89 -12.94
CA ALA A 304 -9.75 -2.79 -13.21
C ALA A 304 -10.82 -3.30 -14.20
N PRO A 305 -11.92 -2.55 -14.46
CA PRO A 305 -13.02 -3.05 -15.32
C PRO A 305 -12.53 -3.68 -16.62
N ASP A 306 -11.69 -2.98 -17.37
CA ASP A 306 -11.22 -3.40 -18.69
C ASP A 306 -9.73 -3.80 -18.74
N THR A 307 -9.07 -3.88 -17.59
CA THR A 307 -7.62 -4.07 -17.53
C THR A 307 -7.23 -5.07 -16.42
N ARG A 308 -6.25 -5.90 -16.73
CA ARG A 308 -5.53 -6.71 -15.74
C ARG A 308 -4.04 -6.56 -15.96
N SER A 309 -3.31 -6.35 -14.89
CA SER A 309 -1.84 -6.36 -14.87
C SER A 309 -1.36 -7.41 -13.88
N TYR A 310 -0.38 -8.23 -14.27
CA TYR A 310 0.33 -9.14 -13.37
C TYR A 310 1.82 -8.88 -13.48
N ILE A 311 2.49 -8.78 -12.33
CA ILE A 311 3.95 -8.59 -12.26
C ILE A 311 4.51 -9.54 -11.20
N PRO A 312 5.48 -10.38 -11.57
CA PRO A 312 6.18 -11.24 -10.61
C PRO A 312 7.02 -10.39 -9.66
N THR A 313 7.15 -10.82 -8.40
CA THR A 313 8.01 -10.15 -7.42
C THR A 313 9.49 -10.28 -7.82
N PRO A 314 10.24 -9.19 -7.91
CA PRO A 314 11.68 -9.23 -8.14
C PRO A 314 12.39 -9.99 -7.02
N ARG A 315 13.42 -10.75 -7.36
CA ARG A 315 14.28 -11.38 -6.36
C ARG A 315 15.21 -10.34 -5.74
N VAL A 316 15.11 -10.16 -4.45
CA VAL A 316 15.96 -9.28 -3.65
C VAL A 316 16.45 -10.03 -2.40
N GLU A 317 17.57 -9.59 -1.85
CA GLU A 317 17.98 -10.02 -0.52
C GLU A 317 17.05 -9.32 0.50
N VAL A 318 16.26 -10.10 1.23
CA VAL A 318 15.24 -9.58 2.14
C VAL A 318 15.90 -9.29 3.49
N ALA A 319 15.89 -8.02 3.89
CA ALA A 319 16.29 -7.57 5.21
C ALA A 319 15.09 -7.49 6.18
N ASP A 320 13.93 -6.99 5.69
CA ASP A 320 12.70 -6.82 6.46
C ASP A 320 11.52 -6.79 5.49
N THR A 321 10.35 -7.23 5.91
CA THR A 321 9.11 -7.16 5.08
C THR A 321 8.13 -6.10 5.57
N VAL A 322 8.42 -5.47 6.71
CA VAL A 322 7.57 -4.43 7.30
C VAL A 322 7.49 -3.20 6.38
N GLY A 323 6.28 -2.70 6.13
CA GLY A 323 6.05 -1.54 5.28
C GLY A 323 6.10 -1.80 3.76
N ALA A 324 6.39 -3.04 3.33
CA ALA A 324 6.37 -3.37 1.89
C ALA A 324 4.99 -3.15 1.26
N GLY A 325 3.91 -3.57 1.94
CA GLY A 325 2.53 -3.33 1.51
C GLY A 325 2.19 -1.85 1.46
N ASP A 326 2.56 -1.10 2.51
CA ASP A 326 2.28 0.34 2.63
C ASP A 326 3.01 1.14 1.54
N SER A 327 4.27 0.78 1.28
CA SER A 327 5.08 1.39 0.22
C SER A 327 4.57 1.05 -1.19
N PHE A 328 4.08 -0.18 -1.39
CA PHE A 328 3.40 -0.59 -2.63
C PHE A 328 2.17 0.30 -2.86
N THR A 329 1.27 0.39 -1.88
CA THR A 329 0.05 1.19 -1.95
C THR A 329 0.37 2.65 -2.22
N ALA A 330 1.33 3.22 -1.50
CA ALA A 330 1.75 4.61 -1.67
C ALA A 330 2.32 4.89 -3.07
N SER A 331 3.26 4.07 -3.55
CA SER A 331 3.89 4.30 -4.86
C SER A 331 2.93 4.04 -6.03
N PHE A 332 2.04 3.05 -5.92
CA PHE A 332 0.97 2.84 -6.89
C PHE A 332 0.06 4.07 -7.01
N LEU A 333 -0.39 4.58 -5.87
CA LEU A 333 -1.27 5.74 -5.83
C LEU A 333 -0.55 7.03 -6.27
N ALA A 334 0.72 7.22 -5.89
CA ALA A 334 1.53 8.35 -6.35
C ALA A 334 1.66 8.38 -7.88
N ALA A 335 1.85 7.22 -8.50
CA ALA A 335 1.89 7.07 -9.95
C ALA A 335 0.55 7.44 -10.62
N LEU A 336 -0.58 6.95 -10.09
CA LEU A 336 -1.91 7.31 -10.58
C LEU A 336 -2.19 8.81 -10.45
N LEU A 337 -1.84 9.41 -9.31
CA LEU A 337 -1.99 10.85 -9.06
C LEU A 337 -1.12 11.70 -10.00
N SER A 338 -0.01 11.13 -10.48
CA SER A 338 0.87 11.76 -11.48
C SER A 338 0.41 11.52 -12.93
N GLY A 339 -0.71 10.80 -13.13
CA GLY A 339 -1.29 10.54 -14.45
C GLY A 339 -0.71 9.34 -15.20
N LEU A 340 0.07 8.49 -14.53
CA LEU A 340 0.55 7.25 -15.14
C LEU A 340 -0.57 6.22 -15.25
N GLY A 341 -0.48 5.36 -16.27
CA GLY A 341 -1.39 4.24 -16.46
C GLY A 341 -1.19 3.13 -15.41
N ILE A 342 -2.21 2.26 -15.27
CA ILE A 342 -2.22 1.15 -14.29
C ILE A 342 -0.96 0.27 -14.40
N GLY A 343 -0.52 -0.05 -15.61
CA GLY A 343 0.66 -0.91 -15.80
C GLY A 343 1.96 -0.27 -15.30
N GLU A 344 2.15 1.04 -15.52
CA GLU A 344 3.31 1.79 -15.04
C GLU A 344 3.26 2.00 -13.53
N ALA A 345 2.07 2.31 -12.99
CA ALA A 345 1.83 2.43 -11.57
C ALA A 345 2.13 1.10 -10.83
N HIS A 346 1.67 -0.01 -11.41
CA HIS A 346 1.94 -1.35 -10.89
C HIS A 346 3.43 -1.67 -10.89
N ARG A 347 4.15 -1.35 -11.99
CA ARG A 347 5.61 -1.57 -12.07
C ARG A 347 6.35 -0.78 -11.00
N LEU A 348 6.04 0.50 -10.86
CA LEU A 348 6.66 1.33 -9.82
C LEU A 348 6.39 0.78 -8.43
N ALA A 349 5.16 0.35 -8.15
CA ALA A 349 4.78 -0.21 -6.86
C ALA A 349 5.55 -1.48 -6.51
N VAL A 350 5.71 -2.39 -7.47
CA VAL A 350 6.50 -3.62 -7.29
C VAL A 350 7.98 -3.31 -7.04
N ASP A 351 8.56 -2.40 -7.83
CA ASP A 351 9.98 -2.02 -7.71
C ASP A 351 10.27 -1.33 -6.36
N VAL A 352 9.37 -0.47 -5.90
CA VAL A 352 9.50 0.23 -4.60
C VAL A 352 9.32 -0.75 -3.44
N ALA A 353 8.30 -1.61 -3.47
CA ALA A 353 8.09 -2.60 -2.42
C ALA A 353 9.28 -3.57 -2.29
N ALA A 354 9.84 -4.02 -3.42
CA ALA A 354 11.03 -4.86 -3.44
C ALA A 354 12.25 -4.12 -2.83
N HIS A 355 12.42 -2.83 -3.12
CA HIS A 355 13.46 -2.01 -2.48
C HIS A 355 13.24 -1.89 -0.98
N VAL A 356 12.00 -1.63 -0.52
CA VAL A 356 11.69 -1.54 0.91
C VAL A 356 12.00 -2.85 1.61
N CYS A 357 11.66 -4.00 1.02
CA CYS A 357 12.02 -5.32 1.55
C CYS A 357 13.54 -5.52 1.71
N SER A 358 14.38 -4.83 0.94
CA SER A 358 15.84 -4.90 1.07
C SER A 358 16.43 -3.97 2.13
N GLN A 359 15.58 -3.23 2.86
CA GLN A 359 15.97 -2.28 3.90
C GLN A 359 15.41 -2.69 5.25
N HIS A 360 15.94 -2.11 6.34
CA HIS A 360 15.40 -2.32 7.68
C HIS A 360 14.31 -1.30 8.00
N GLY A 361 13.18 -1.78 8.52
CA GLY A 361 12.05 -0.98 8.98
C GLY A 361 11.15 -0.47 7.86
N ALA A 362 9.97 0.03 8.25
CA ALA A 362 8.88 0.37 7.33
C ALA A 362 9.07 1.67 6.54
N MET A 363 9.98 2.55 6.97
CA MET A 363 10.14 3.90 6.43
C MET A 363 11.58 4.16 5.93
N PRO A 364 12.16 3.34 5.02
CA PRO A 364 13.45 3.65 4.44
C PRO A 364 13.34 4.80 3.44
N ARG A 365 14.46 5.51 3.22
CA ARG A 365 14.54 6.53 2.18
C ARG A 365 14.54 5.89 0.80
N LEU A 366 13.68 6.37 -0.09
CA LEU A 366 13.62 5.89 -1.46
C LEU A 366 14.74 6.51 -2.32
N PRO A 367 15.44 5.71 -3.13
CA PRO A 367 16.37 6.22 -4.14
C PRO A 367 15.69 7.14 -5.15
N GLU A 368 16.44 8.14 -5.63
CA GLU A 368 15.94 9.13 -6.59
C GLU A 368 15.38 8.51 -7.88
N ARG A 369 15.91 7.37 -8.34
CA ARG A 369 15.40 6.65 -9.51
C ARG A 369 13.90 6.33 -9.44
N PHE A 370 13.30 6.20 -8.24
CA PHE A 370 11.88 5.96 -8.06
C PHE A 370 11.09 7.28 -8.02
N THR A 371 11.64 8.31 -7.38
CA THR A 371 10.92 9.55 -7.12
C THR A 371 11.03 10.56 -8.28
N ALA A 372 12.14 10.55 -9.02
CA ALA A 372 12.36 11.45 -10.16
C ALA A 372 11.32 11.27 -11.29
N ARG A 373 10.82 10.04 -11.47
CA ARG A 373 9.81 9.74 -12.50
C ARG A 373 8.47 10.46 -12.28
N LEU A 374 8.17 10.83 -11.05
CA LEU A 374 6.90 11.46 -10.67
C LEU A 374 7.04 12.95 -10.34
N ARG A 375 8.26 13.43 -10.16
CA ARG A 375 8.55 14.85 -10.09
C ARG A 375 8.48 15.37 -11.53
N ASN A 376 7.37 16.01 -11.89
CA ASN A 376 7.26 16.77 -13.13
C ASN A 376 8.17 18.01 -13.05
N ASP A 377 9.46 17.82 -13.13
CA ASP A 377 10.35 18.80 -13.71
C ASP A 377 10.08 18.69 -15.22
N GLY A 378 9.22 19.58 -15.72
CA GLY A 378 8.93 19.67 -17.15
C GLY A 378 10.25 19.64 -17.95
N PRO A 379 10.25 19.17 -19.21
CA PRO A 379 11.47 19.11 -20.00
C PRO A 379 12.12 20.47 -19.94
N ALA A 380 13.36 20.51 -19.44
CA ALA A 380 14.19 21.69 -19.56
C ALA A 380 14.23 22.04 -21.05
N ILE A 381 13.56 23.13 -21.41
CA ILE A 381 13.67 23.71 -22.75
C ILE A 381 15.14 24.11 -22.89
N ARG A 382 15.90 23.29 -23.63
CA ARG A 382 17.22 23.66 -24.15
C ARG A 382 17.04 24.36 -25.48
#